data_898cbc2d37ccb27b29b8e175879d0c50
#
_entry.id   898cbc2d37ccb27b29b8e175879d0c50
#
_cell.length_a   1.000
_cell.length_b   1.000
_cell.length_c   1.000
_cell.angle_alpha   90.00
_cell.angle_beta   90.00
_cell.angle_gamma   90.00
#
_symmetry.space_group_name_H-M   'P 1'
#
loop_
_entity.id
_entity.type
_entity.pdbx_description
1 polymer ?
#
loop_
_entity_poly.entity_id
_entity_poly.type
_entity_poly.pdbx_seq_one_letter_code
_entity_poly.pdbx_strand_id
1 'polypeptide(L)'
;MKRISQSKAAWITRRNFSAGFGAAGIMAGTAPFNIVRGQGAALKVGVLLPKSGYQAGIGQDCQRGVDIAAGILKDLGLPPLQIMNADTETNVEVARARAEKLIGEGAQLLVGAFDSGQSSAIAQVAEQKGIPYIINIAAAPPITEQGYKFVFRNFPTAPMILRDAFVDQKEVFAASGAAPKTAVFMHVNDTFGTAMKGGIGAVMPKFDMPYKIVETIAYDPAARDLSVEISKAKATGADALLMVSRLNDAILLTRELVKQRWTPMAILSMGPGWYEDQYLKTLGKLSDGPLSFVPWYDPNKKMSKQLEAALAKASPGVNLNTNHVYTFEALLIAADAYKRAGSTDPKALAEAVRTTNIKDNVSIGPGIQFDAKGQNDKIVGGAIQNRGGKLLTVAPKEAANGKPEWPLKPYDKRT
;
A
#
# COMPACT_ATOMS: atom_id res chain seq x y z
N MET A 1 9.36 47.59 68.36
CA MET A 1 10.50 47.24 69.24
C MET A 1 11.26 46.05 68.64
N LYS A 2 12.60 46.22 68.63
CA LYS A 2 13.73 45.31 68.37
C LYS A 2 13.86 44.84 66.89
N ARG A 3 14.71 45.48 66.12
CA ARG A 3 16.17 45.44 65.85
C ARG A 3 16.64 44.09 65.33
N ILE A 4 16.99 44.04 64.01
CA ILE A 4 18.27 44.16 63.35
C ILE A 4 19.19 42.95 63.62
N SER A 5 19.60 42.25 62.60
CA SER A 5 21.02 41.95 62.32
C SER A 5 21.29 41.65 60.87
N GLN A 6 22.13 42.46 60.25
CA GLN A 6 22.83 42.26 58.99
C GLN A 6 24.10 41.45 59.24
N SER A 7 24.49 40.61 58.32
CA SER A 7 25.88 40.21 58.20
C SER A 7 26.25 39.99 56.70
N LYS A 8 26.92 40.87 56.22
CA LYS A 8 28.14 41.14 55.45
C LYS A 8 28.55 40.06 54.44
N ALA A 9 28.54 40.49 53.18
CA ALA A 9 29.26 39.91 52.06
C ALA A 9 30.79 39.91 52.30
N ALA A 10 31.45 38.86 51.85
CA ALA A 10 32.89 38.82 51.70
C ALA A 10 33.25 38.58 50.24
N TRP A 11 33.87 39.59 49.67
CA TRP A 11 34.51 39.55 48.37
C TRP A 11 35.87 38.85 48.48
N ILE A 12 36.16 37.86 47.61
CA ILE A 12 37.52 37.35 47.45
C ILE A 12 37.98 37.70 46.03
N THR A 13 39.00 38.58 46.02
CA THR A 13 39.73 39.08 44.87
C THR A 13 40.70 38.03 44.34
N ARG A 14 40.87 38.01 43.00
CA ARG A 14 41.96 37.36 42.27
C ARG A 14 43.31 37.87 42.71
N ARG A 15 44.24 37.01 43.12
CA ARG A 15 45.66 37.12 42.79
C ARG A 15 46.48 35.92 43.34
N ASN A 16 47.33 35.45 42.41
CA ASN A 16 48.55 34.67 42.65
C ASN A 16 48.45 33.21 43.14
N PHE A 17 48.76 32.30 42.27
CA PHE A 17 49.89 31.35 42.51
C PHE A 17 50.48 30.89 41.18
N SER A 18 51.72 31.31 40.95
CA SER A 18 52.62 30.79 39.89
C SER A 18 53.65 29.90 40.57
N ALA A 19 54.08 28.90 39.83
CA ALA A 19 55.30 28.11 39.97
C ALA A 19 55.24 26.77 40.69
N GLY A 20 55.42 25.70 39.88
CA GLY A 20 55.77 24.35 40.30
C GLY A 20 55.90 23.43 39.11
N PHE A 21 57.11 23.42 38.48
CA PHE A 21 57.49 22.45 37.44
C PHE A 21 57.52 21.01 37.99
N GLY A 22 56.79 20.08 37.31
CA GLY A 22 56.95 18.64 37.53
C GLY A 22 56.61 17.91 36.24
N ALA A 23 57.59 17.52 35.47
CA ALA A 23 57.42 16.68 34.26
C ALA A 23 56.97 15.28 34.67
N ALA A 24 55.78 14.91 34.34
CA ALA A 24 55.31 13.53 34.31
C ALA A 24 54.74 13.21 32.94
N GLY A 25 55.39 12.27 32.23
CA GLY A 25 55.06 11.86 30.88
C GLY A 25 53.62 11.38 30.76
N ILE A 26 52.86 11.94 29.87
CA ILE A 26 51.55 11.46 29.48
C ILE A 26 51.76 10.42 28.39
N MET A 27 51.71 9.14 28.75
CA MET A 27 51.45 8.07 27.80
C MET A 27 49.94 8.25 27.38
N ALA A 28 49.73 8.84 26.22
CA ALA A 28 48.42 8.84 25.58
C ALA A 28 48.13 7.40 25.12
N GLY A 29 47.53 6.64 25.98
CA GLY A 29 46.86 5.39 25.60
C GLY A 29 45.70 5.72 24.71
N THR A 30 45.84 5.43 23.41
CA THR A 30 44.71 5.39 22.48
C THR A 30 43.82 4.20 22.86
N ALA A 31 42.97 4.37 23.88
CA ALA A 31 41.89 3.42 24.06
C ALA A 31 41.01 3.52 22.82
N PRO A 32 40.74 2.43 22.11
CA PRO A 32 39.74 2.46 21.06
C PRO A 32 38.40 2.84 21.72
N PHE A 33 37.83 3.94 21.28
CA PHE A 33 36.43 4.24 21.57
C PHE A 33 35.63 3.08 20.99
N ASN A 34 35.37 2.04 21.76
CA ASN A 34 34.31 1.11 21.50
C ASN A 34 33.03 1.92 21.60
N ILE A 35 32.56 2.41 20.46
CA ILE A 35 31.18 2.80 20.29
C ILE A 35 30.41 1.50 20.53
N VAL A 36 30.00 1.27 21.78
CA VAL A 36 28.95 0.34 22.11
C VAL A 36 27.76 0.83 21.33
N ARG A 37 27.57 0.26 20.12
CA ARG A 37 26.27 0.32 19.43
C ARG A 37 25.32 -0.40 20.39
N GLY A 38 24.73 0.34 21.31
CA GLY A 38 23.59 -0.13 22.05
C GLY A 38 22.60 -0.64 21.00
N GLN A 39 22.01 -1.82 21.19
CA GLN A 39 20.89 -2.27 20.39
C GLN A 39 19.92 -1.08 20.38
N GLY A 40 19.86 -0.38 19.23
CA GLY A 40 19.13 0.87 19.11
C GLY A 40 17.68 0.62 19.50
N ALA A 41 17.07 1.57 20.19
CA ALA A 41 15.66 1.51 20.54
C ALA A 41 14.87 1.21 19.26
N ALA A 42 13.87 0.31 19.33
CA ALA A 42 13.06 -0.05 18.18
C ALA A 42 12.42 1.22 17.56
N LEU A 43 12.44 1.32 16.23
CA LEU A 43 11.79 2.43 15.52
C LEU A 43 10.28 2.38 15.78
N LYS A 44 9.71 3.48 16.28
CA LYS A 44 8.27 3.62 16.49
C LYS A 44 7.57 3.95 15.17
N VAL A 45 6.81 2.99 14.65
CA VAL A 45 6.09 3.12 13.38
C VAL A 45 4.59 3.22 13.64
N GLY A 46 4.00 4.37 13.31
CA GLY A 46 2.56 4.58 13.33
C GLY A 46 1.91 3.93 12.10
N VAL A 47 1.05 2.93 12.31
CA VAL A 47 0.33 2.23 11.26
C VAL A 47 -1.13 2.67 11.27
N LEU A 48 -1.56 3.30 10.17
CA LEU A 48 -2.92 3.84 9.98
C LEU A 48 -3.65 3.02 8.93
N LEU A 49 -4.69 2.29 9.31
CA LEU A 49 -5.45 1.41 8.42
C LEU A 49 -6.96 1.54 8.66
N PRO A 50 -7.82 1.38 7.64
CA PRO A 50 -9.28 1.41 7.79
C PRO A 50 -9.80 0.07 8.35
N LYS A 51 -9.60 -0.18 9.65
CA LYS A 51 -9.96 -1.45 10.30
C LYS A 51 -11.45 -1.55 10.67
N SER A 52 -12.18 -0.45 10.55
CA SER A 52 -13.64 -0.37 10.67
C SER A 52 -14.25 0.47 9.53
N GLY A 53 -15.59 0.51 9.44
CA GLY A 53 -16.29 1.14 8.33
C GLY A 53 -16.39 0.24 7.10
N TYR A 54 -16.76 0.82 5.95
CA TYR A 54 -17.03 0.05 4.72
C TYR A 54 -15.78 -0.56 4.05
N GLN A 55 -14.58 -0.17 4.47
CA GLN A 55 -13.31 -0.77 4.00
C GLN A 55 -12.68 -1.71 5.04
N ALA A 56 -13.40 -2.10 6.08
CA ALA A 56 -12.86 -2.88 7.20
C ALA A 56 -12.19 -4.20 6.77
N GLY A 57 -12.77 -4.92 5.83
CA GLY A 57 -12.20 -6.18 5.32
C GLY A 57 -10.81 -5.98 4.72
N ILE A 58 -10.65 -4.94 3.91
CA ILE A 58 -9.38 -4.56 3.30
C ILE A 58 -8.35 -4.12 4.36
N GLY A 59 -8.79 -3.29 5.31
CA GLY A 59 -7.93 -2.85 6.42
C GLY A 59 -7.44 -3.99 7.30
N GLN A 60 -8.28 -5.04 7.48
CA GLN A 60 -7.88 -6.26 8.19
C GLN A 60 -6.84 -7.08 7.42
N ASP A 61 -6.94 -7.16 6.08
CA ASP A 61 -5.92 -7.79 5.26
C ASP A 61 -4.59 -7.02 5.33
N CYS A 62 -4.62 -5.69 5.26
CA CYS A 62 -3.44 -4.88 5.51
C CYS A 62 -2.83 -5.16 6.89
N GLN A 63 -3.66 -5.26 7.95
CA GLN A 63 -3.19 -5.58 9.30
C GLN A 63 -2.51 -6.96 9.38
N ARG A 64 -3.03 -7.98 8.69
CA ARG A 64 -2.35 -9.28 8.60
C ARG A 64 -0.94 -9.16 8.01
N GLY A 65 -0.77 -8.28 7.00
CA GLY A 65 0.57 -7.95 6.47
C GLY A 65 1.49 -7.35 7.51
N VAL A 66 0.97 -6.51 8.42
CA VAL A 66 1.73 -5.97 9.57
C VAL A 66 2.11 -7.09 10.54
N ASP A 67 1.14 -7.94 10.90
CA ASP A 67 1.30 -8.95 11.94
C ASP A 67 2.36 -10.01 11.60
N ILE A 68 2.49 -10.38 10.31
CA ILE A 68 3.50 -11.35 9.85
C ILE A 68 4.87 -10.73 9.57
N ALA A 69 4.98 -9.40 9.51
CA ALA A 69 6.22 -8.72 9.12
C ALA A 69 7.37 -8.97 10.10
N ALA A 70 7.12 -8.93 11.40
CA ALA A 70 8.19 -8.95 12.42
C ALA A 70 9.12 -10.18 12.32
N GLY A 71 8.55 -11.37 12.07
CA GLY A 71 9.31 -12.59 11.88
C GLY A 71 10.22 -12.54 10.67
N ILE A 72 9.67 -12.13 9.53
CA ILE A 72 10.39 -12.05 8.26
C ILE A 72 11.50 -11.00 8.31
N LEU A 73 11.19 -9.80 8.86
CA LEU A 73 12.19 -8.74 9.03
C LEU A 73 13.37 -9.19 9.91
N LYS A 74 13.09 -9.95 10.98
CA LYS A 74 14.11 -10.55 11.84
C LYS A 74 15.00 -11.54 11.07
N ASP A 75 14.40 -12.42 10.27
CA ASP A 75 15.13 -13.41 9.46
C ASP A 75 16.01 -12.75 8.38
N LEU A 76 15.62 -11.54 7.92
CA LEU A 76 16.42 -10.70 7.04
C LEU A 76 17.51 -9.89 7.77
N GLY A 77 17.65 -10.04 9.09
CA GLY A 77 18.62 -9.30 9.90
C GLY A 77 18.35 -7.79 9.94
N LEU A 78 17.07 -7.40 9.84
CA LEU A 78 16.61 -6.02 9.95
C LEU A 78 16.28 -5.69 11.42
N PRO A 79 16.40 -4.42 11.82
CA PRO A 79 16.09 -3.99 13.18
C PRO A 79 14.60 -4.13 13.49
N PRO A 80 14.22 -4.36 14.76
CA PRO A 80 12.84 -4.47 15.16
C PRO A 80 12.09 -3.13 15.02
N LEU A 81 10.80 -3.22 14.71
CA LEU A 81 9.88 -2.10 14.66
C LEU A 81 8.92 -2.18 15.86
N GLN A 82 8.65 -1.05 16.50
CA GLN A 82 7.58 -0.91 17.48
C GLN A 82 6.33 -0.37 16.77
N ILE A 83 5.34 -1.22 16.53
CA ILE A 83 4.13 -0.85 15.82
C ILE A 83 3.14 -0.15 16.75
N MET A 84 2.67 1.02 16.32
CA MET A 84 1.63 1.83 16.96
C MET A 84 0.42 1.87 16.01
N ASN A 85 -0.59 1.08 16.30
CA ASN A 85 -1.76 0.93 15.43
C ASN A 85 -2.81 2.03 15.64
N ALA A 86 -3.40 2.53 14.56
CA ALA A 86 -4.59 3.38 14.57
C ALA A 86 -5.62 2.90 13.54
N ASP A 87 -6.89 2.96 13.90
CA ASP A 87 -8.01 2.76 13.00
C ASP A 87 -8.43 4.10 12.40
N THR A 88 -8.48 4.19 11.09
CA THR A 88 -8.92 5.39 10.36
C THR A 88 -10.44 5.42 10.13
N GLU A 89 -11.15 4.36 10.54
CA GLU A 89 -12.62 4.23 10.49
C GLU A 89 -13.21 4.48 9.08
N THR A 90 -12.40 4.28 8.05
CA THR A 90 -12.75 4.62 6.66
C THR A 90 -13.18 6.09 6.49
N ASN A 91 -12.59 6.99 7.27
CA ASN A 91 -12.93 8.41 7.30
C ASN A 91 -11.68 9.29 7.18
N VAL A 92 -11.73 10.29 6.31
CA VAL A 92 -10.60 11.17 5.99
C VAL A 92 -10.19 12.04 7.19
N GLU A 93 -11.15 12.62 7.91
CA GLU A 93 -10.87 13.49 9.07
C GLU A 93 -10.37 12.68 10.27
N VAL A 94 -10.91 11.48 10.47
CA VAL A 94 -10.40 10.54 11.49
C VAL A 94 -8.97 10.14 11.14
N ALA A 95 -8.65 9.85 9.88
CA ALA A 95 -7.30 9.50 9.45
C ALA A 95 -6.30 10.63 9.75
N ARG A 96 -6.68 11.90 9.48
CA ARG A 96 -5.92 13.09 9.84
C ARG A 96 -5.64 13.15 11.34
N ALA A 97 -6.69 13.09 12.15
CA ALA A 97 -6.59 13.17 13.61
C ALA A 97 -5.76 12.01 14.21
N ARG A 98 -5.88 10.80 13.66
CA ARG A 98 -5.08 9.64 14.07
C ARG A 98 -3.60 9.81 13.75
N ALA A 99 -3.26 10.38 12.59
CA ALA A 99 -1.87 10.69 12.24
C ALA A 99 -1.26 11.71 13.22
N GLU A 100 -1.95 12.81 13.50
CA GLU A 100 -1.52 13.81 14.49
C GLU A 100 -1.32 13.18 15.88
N LYS A 101 -2.25 12.34 16.32
CA LYS A 101 -2.19 11.63 17.59
C LYS A 101 -0.95 10.73 17.67
N LEU A 102 -0.74 9.84 16.68
CA LEU A 102 0.41 8.93 16.68
C LEU A 102 1.73 9.67 16.69
N ILE A 103 1.84 10.78 15.94
CA ILE A 103 3.03 11.64 15.96
C ILE A 103 3.21 12.25 17.36
N GLY A 104 2.15 12.75 17.99
CA GLY A 104 2.17 13.28 19.35
C GLY A 104 2.58 12.22 20.40
N GLU A 105 2.28 10.95 20.17
CA GLU A 105 2.68 9.80 21.00
C GLU A 105 4.10 9.30 20.70
N GLY A 106 4.79 9.95 19.75
CA GLY A 106 6.19 9.72 19.45
C GLY A 106 6.44 8.74 18.29
N ALA A 107 5.48 8.54 17.38
CA ALA A 107 5.74 7.86 16.13
C ALA A 107 6.79 8.62 15.31
N GLN A 108 7.79 7.92 14.81
CA GLN A 108 8.96 8.47 14.11
C GLN A 108 8.87 8.27 12.60
N LEU A 109 7.97 7.40 12.17
CA LEU A 109 7.62 7.10 10.78
C LEU A 109 6.16 6.63 10.74
N LEU A 110 5.44 6.97 9.67
CA LEU A 110 4.06 6.53 9.43
C LEU A 110 3.99 5.55 8.25
N VAL A 111 3.06 4.59 8.32
CA VAL A 111 2.71 3.64 7.25
C VAL A 111 1.19 3.58 7.09
N GLY A 112 0.68 3.49 5.89
CA GLY A 112 -0.75 3.34 5.57
C GLY A 112 -1.11 4.17 4.33
N ALA A 113 -2.35 4.57 4.07
CA ALA A 113 -3.57 4.13 4.77
C ALA A 113 -4.48 3.27 3.87
N PHE A 114 -4.02 2.73 2.76
CA PHE A 114 -4.80 2.07 1.71
C PHE A 114 -5.62 3.06 0.86
N ASP A 115 -6.52 3.83 1.45
CA ASP A 115 -7.43 4.73 0.74
C ASP A 115 -6.74 6.03 0.28
N SER A 116 -7.02 6.48 -0.95
CA SER A 116 -6.38 7.67 -1.53
C SER A 116 -6.76 8.97 -0.81
N GLY A 117 -8.01 9.12 -0.38
CA GLY A 117 -8.47 10.30 0.36
C GLY A 117 -7.80 10.40 1.73
N GLN A 118 -7.79 9.30 2.47
CA GLN A 118 -7.15 9.19 3.78
C GLN A 118 -5.63 9.38 3.66
N SER A 119 -4.98 8.74 2.67
CA SER A 119 -3.55 8.88 2.42
C SER A 119 -3.16 10.32 2.10
N SER A 120 -4.00 11.05 1.36
CA SER A 120 -3.78 12.47 1.06
C SER A 120 -3.82 13.33 2.33
N ALA A 121 -4.77 13.08 3.22
CA ALA A 121 -4.89 13.80 4.49
C ALA A 121 -3.70 13.52 5.43
N ILE A 122 -3.28 12.25 5.54
CA ILE A 122 -2.12 11.85 6.33
C ILE A 122 -0.83 12.45 5.75
N ALA A 123 -0.68 12.48 4.41
CA ALA A 123 0.48 13.05 3.73
C ALA A 123 0.67 14.53 4.08
N GLN A 124 -0.42 15.31 4.15
CA GLN A 124 -0.37 16.70 4.58
C GLN A 124 0.14 16.85 6.02
N VAL A 125 -0.36 16.02 6.94
CA VAL A 125 0.09 16.02 8.34
C VAL A 125 1.57 15.62 8.43
N ALA A 126 1.95 14.54 7.77
CA ALA A 126 3.32 14.02 7.76
C ALA A 126 4.32 15.08 7.25
N GLU A 127 4.01 15.73 6.12
CA GLU A 127 4.84 16.80 5.56
C GLU A 127 4.95 18.01 6.51
N GLN A 128 3.83 18.48 7.06
CA GLN A 128 3.81 19.60 8.01
C GLN A 128 4.60 19.32 9.30
N LYS A 129 4.57 18.10 9.78
CA LYS A 129 5.29 17.67 10.99
C LYS A 129 6.73 17.20 10.71
N GLY A 130 7.12 17.06 9.45
CA GLY A 130 8.43 16.56 9.05
C GLY A 130 8.66 15.10 9.44
N ILE A 131 7.62 14.27 9.43
CA ILE A 131 7.67 12.84 9.76
C ILE A 131 7.56 12.02 8.48
N PRO A 132 8.48 11.08 8.20
CA PRO A 132 8.39 10.24 7.01
C PRO A 132 7.08 9.43 6.99
N TYR A 133 6.43 9.40 5.84
CA TYR A 133 5.22 8.62 5.60
C TYR A 133 5.40 7.71 4.38
N ILE A 134 5.29 6.41 4.58
CA ILE A 134 5.34 5.40 3.52
C ILE A 134 3.92 4.93 3.23
N ILE A 135 3.42 5.34 2.08
CA ILE A 135 2.10 4.93 1.59
C ILE A 135 2.21 3.49 1.09
N ASN A 136 1.45 2.59 1.71
CA ASN A 136 1.38 1.19 1.32
C ASN A 136 0.55 1.00 0.04
N ILE A 137 -0.67 1.55 0.00
CA ILE A 137 -1.62 1.47 -1.12
C ILE A 137 -2.36 2.80 -1.20
N ALA A 138 -2.28 3.47 -2.33
CA ALA A 138 -3.13 4.62 -2.71
C ALA A 138 -2.73 5.07 -4.12
N ALA A 139 -3.68 5.15 -5.05
CA ALA A 139 -3.37 5.32 -6.46
C ALA A 139 -3.51 6.75 -6.99
N ALA A 140 -4.09 7.70 -6.24
CA ALA A 140 -4.30 9.07 -6.72
C ALA A 140 -2.97 9.80 -6.96
N PRO A 141 -2.66 10.25 -8.21
CA PRO A 141 -1.39 10.87 -8.54
C PRO A 141 -1.04 12.09 -7.67
N PRO A 142 -1.99 13.00 -7.33
CA PRO A 142 -1.66 14.23 -6.60
C PRO A 142 -0.97 14.01 -5.25
N ILE A 143 -1.07 12.81 -4.64
CA ILE A 143 -0.50 12.56 -3.32
C ILE A 143 1.04 12.72 -3.30
N THR A 144 1.73 12.31 -4.37
CA THR A 144 3.18 12.44 -4.53
C THR A 144 3.59 13.55 -5.51
N GLU A 145 2.64 14.35 -6.01
CA GLU A 145 2.89 15.44 -6.97
C GLU A 145 2.85 16.84 -6.33
N GLN A 146 2.75 16.92 -4.99
CA GLN A 146 2.74 18.18 -4.23
C GLN A 146 4.13 18.72 -3.93
N GLY A 147 5.20 18.02 -4.31
CA GLY A 147 6.58 18.39 -3.97
C GLY A 147 6.96 18.09 -2.52
N TYR A 148 6.26 17.19 -1.87
CA TYR A 148 6.53 16.75 -0.51
C TYR A 148 7.89 16.08 -0.36
N LYS A 149 8.54 16.31 0.78
CA LYS A 149 9.88 15.78 1.10
C LYS A 149 9.83 14.56 2.02
N PHE A 150 8.73 14.41 2.75
CA PHE A 150 8.56 13.36 3.75
C PHE A 150 7.53 12.28 3.34
N VAL A 151 6.99 12.34 2.11
CA VAL A 151 5.97 11.42 1.62
C VAL A 151 6.54 10.51 0.53
N PHE A 152 6.37 9.21 0.71
CA PHE A 152 6.87 8.17 -0.20
C PHE A 152 5.77 7.16 -0.49
N ARG A 153 5.64 6.72 -1.74
CA ARG A 153 4.60 5.75 -2.11
C ARG A 153 5.18 4.51 -2.75
N ASN A 154 5.03 3.38 -2.06
CA ASN A 154 5.37 2.05 -2.60
C ASN A 154 4.16 1.40 -3.27
N PHE A 155 3.45 2.15 -4.11
CA PHE A 155 2.29 1.68 -4.88
C PHE A 155 2.20 2.46 -6.18
N PRO A 156 1.74 1.86 -7.29
CA PRO A 156 1.66 2.61 -8.55
C PRO A 156 0.54 3.65 -8.52
N THR A 157 0.70 4.69 -9.31
CA THR A 157 -0.35 5.67 -9.59
C THR A 157 -1.44 5.08 -10.47
N ALA A 158 -2.63 5.68 -10.50
CA ALA A 158 -3.72 5.26 -11.37
C ALA A 158 -3.30 5.15 -12.85
N PRO A 159 -2.56 6.11 -13.46
CA PRO A 159 -2.03 5.94 -14.80
C PRO A 159 -1.07 4.75 -14.97
N MET A 160 -0.26 4.43 -13.96
CA MET A 160 0.64 3.26 -14.02
C MET A 160 -0.16 1.95 -13.95
N ILE A 161 -1.14 1.85 -13.04
CA ILE A 161 -2.04 0.69 -12.95
C ILE A 161 -2.72 0.45 -14.31
N LEU A 162 -3.24 1.49 -14.93
CA LEU A 162 -3.95 1.40 -16.21
C LEU A 162 -3.03 1.05 -17.36
N ARG A 163 -1.80 1.60 -17.38
CA ARG A 163 -0.78 1.22 -18.37
C ARG A 163 -0.56 -0.29 -18.35
N ASP A 164 -0.30 -0.84 -17.18
CA ASP A 164 0.00 -2.26 -17.02
C ASP A 164 -1.25 -3.11 -17.28
N ALA A 165 -2.42 -2.67 -16.80
CA ALA A 165 -3.70 -3.33 -17.07
C ALA A 165 -4.00 -3.46 -18.56
N PHE A 166 -3.72 -2.44 -19.37
CA PHE A 166 -3.96 -2.51 -20.81
C PHE A 166 -2.93 -3.40 -21.51
N VAL A 167 -1.68 -3.45 -21.05
CA VAL A 167 -0.68 -4.41 -21.54
C VAL A 167 -1.14 -5.83 -21.27
N ASP A 168 -1.47 -6.15 -20.03
CA ASP A 168 -1.88 -7.48 -19.61
C ASP A 168 -3.20 -7.92 -20.26
N GLN A 169 -4.16 -7.01 -20.44
CA GLN A 169 -5.40 -7.28 -21.19
C GLN A 169 -5.11 -7.70 -22.63
N LYS A 170 -4.22 -7.01 -23.33
CA LYS A 170 -3.82 -7.38 -24.70
C LYS A 170 -3.16 -8.75 -24.74
N GLU A 171 -2.31 -9.08 -23.76
CA GLU A 171 -1.70 -10.41 -23.62
C GLU A 171 -2.76 -11.50 -23.43
N VAL A 172 -3.72 -11.28 -22.51
CA VAL A 172 -4.83 -12.22 -22.25
C VAL A 172 -5.70 -12.40 -23.50
N PHE A 173 -6.06 -11.32 -24.19
CA PHE A 173 -6.88 -11.39 -25.40
C PHE A 173 -6.16 -12.12 -26.55
N ALA A 174 -4.86 -11.85 -26.74
CA ALA A 174 -4.06 -12.54 -27.75
C ALA A 174 -3.94 -14.05 -27.45
N ALA A 175 -3.72 -14.41 -26.18
CA ALA A 175 -3.59 -15.81 -25.76
C ALA A 175 -4.89 -16.60 -25.93
N SER A 176 -6.06 -15.95 -25.86
CA SER A 176 -7.37 -16.58 -25.94
C SER A 176 -8.00 -16.56 -27.35
N GLY A 177 -7.49 -15.71 -28.24
CA GLY A 177 -8.06 -15.48 -29.57
C GLY A 177 -9.43 -14.75 -29.57
N ALA A 178 -9.84 -14.17 -28.44
CA ALA A 178 -11.10 -13.45 -28.28
C ALA A 178 -10.89 -12.13 -27.53
N ALA A 179 -11.57 -11.07 -27.99
CA ALA A 179 -11.54 -9.75 -27.36
C ALA A 179 -12.93 -9.09 -27.40
N PRO A 180 -13.32 -8.30 -26.38
CA PRO A 180 -14.54 -7.49 -26.45
C PRO A 180 -14.38 -6.39 -27.51
N LYS A 181 -15.50 -5.90 -28.04
CA LYS A 181 -15.55 -4.76 -28.96
C LYS A 181 -16.06 -3.49 -28.25
N THR A 182 -16.86 -3.67 -27.22
CA THR A 182 -17.47 -2.60 -26.43
C THR A 182 -17.38 -2.90 -24.95
N ALA A 183 -17.26 -1.85 -24.13
CA ALA A 183 -17.22 -1.97 -22.69
C ALA A 183 -18.00 -0.83 -22.01
N VAL A 184 -18.59 -1.13 -20.87
CA VAL A 184 -19.04 -0.10 -19.91
C VAL A 184 -17.96 0.04 -18.86
N PHE A 185 -17.56 1.26 -18.56
CA PHE A 185 -16.70 1.57 -17.43
C PHE A 185 -17.52 1.94 -16.20
N MET A 186 -17.40 1.16 -15.13
CA MET A 186 -18.07 1.42 -13.86
C MET A 186 -17.05 1.68 -12.76
N HIS A 187 -17.23 2.75 -11.98
CA HIS A 187 -16.28 3.11 -10.95
C HIS A 187 -16.95 3.67 -9.69
N VAL A 188 -16.36 3.35 -8.55
CA VAL A 188 -16.68 3.99 -7.28
C VAL A 188 -16.41 5.50 -7.37
N ASN A 189 -17.35 6.34 -6.86
CA ASN A 189 -17.25 7.79 -6.93
C ASN A 189 -16.55 8.37 -5.69
N ASP A 190 -15.25 8.15 -5.59
CA ASP A 190 -14.37 8.71 -4.57
C ASP A 190 -13.04 9.17 -5.17
N THR A 191 -12.07 9.55 -4.33
CA THR A 191 -10.74 10.01 -4.78
C THR A 191 -10.03 8.97 -5.65
N PHE A 192 -10.11 7.67 -5.31
CA PHE A 192 -9.52 6.59 -6.09
C PHE A 192 -10.22 6.40 -7.43
N GLY A 193 -11.55 6.22 -7.42
CA GLY A 193 -12.32 6.01 -8.65
C GLY A 193 -12.23 7.20 -9.62
N THR A 194 -12.20 8.43 -9.11
CA THR A 194 -11.99 9.64 -9.89
C THR A 194 -10.60 9.68 -10.54
N ALA A 195 -9.55 9.28 -9.81
CA ALA A 195 -8.20 9.18 -10.34
C ALA A 195 -8.10 8.12 -11.46
N MET A 196 -8.74 6.96 -11.27
CA MET A 196 -8.80 5.91 -12.29
C MET A 196 -9.54 6.36 -13.54
N LYS A 197 -10.69 7.05 -13.39
CA LYS A 197 -11.43 7.64 -14.52
C LYS A 197 -10.58 8.62 -15.33
N GLY A 198 -9.89 9.54 -14.64
CA GLY A 198 -8.97 10.48 -15.28
C GLY A 198 -7.82 9.76 -15.98
N GLY A 199 -7.29 8.73 -15.35
CA GLY A 199 -6.24 7.88 -15.90
C GLY A 199 -6.66 7.14 -17.18
N ILE A 200 -7.89 6.58 -17.23
CA ILE A 200 -8.43 5.94 -18.45
C ILE A 200 -8.42 6.92 -19.62
N GLY A 201 -8.93 8.13 -19.42
CA GLY A 201 -8.94 9.16 -20.48
C GLY A 201 -7.55 9.54 -20.98
N ALA A 202 -6.54 9.53 -20.10
CA ALA A 202 -5.17 9.91 -20.45
C ALA A 202 -4.32 8.76 -21.02
N VAL A 203 -4.58 7.51 -20.62
CA VAL A 203 -3.72 6.36 -20.91
C VAL A 203 -4.28 5.49 -22.03
N MET A 204 -5.58 5.15 -22.01
CA MET A 204 -6.20 4.25 -22.98
C MET A 204 -5.98 4.64 -24.45
N PRO A 205 -6.01 5.93 -24.83
CA PRO A 205 -5.76 6.33 -26.24
C PRO A 205 -4.36 5.95 -26.77
N LYS A 206 -3.42 5.63 -25.89
CA LYS A 206 -2.05 5.25 -26.24
C LYS A 206 -1.88 3.76 -26.52
N PHE A 207 -2.94 2.95 -26.32
CA PHE A 207 -2.83 1.50 -26.29
C PHE A 207 -3.59 0.77 -27.41
N ASP A 208 -4.23 1.42 -28.32
CA ASP A 208 -4.99 0.76 -29.39
C ASP A 208 -5.74 -0.50 -28.88
N MET A 209 -6.66 -0.26 -27.90
CA MET A 209 -7.42 -1.33 -27.29
C MET A 209 -8.48 -1.85 -28.26
N PRO A 210 -8.78 -3.19 -28.26
CA PRO A 210 -9.74 -3.77 -29.21
C PRO A 210 -11.19 -3.37 -28.93
N TYR A 211 -11.46 -2.62 -27.85
CA TYR A 211 -12.80 -2.20 -27.45
C TYR A 211 -12.88 -0.68 -27.25
N LYS A 212 -14.11 -0.17 -27.32
CA LYS A 212 -14.46 1.21 -26.99
C LYS A 212 -15.32 1.25 -25.73
N ILE A 213 -15.09 2.26 -24.87
CA ILE A 213 -15.99 2.54 -23.74
C ILE A 213 -17.22 3.26 -24.28
N VAL A 214 -18.38 2.62 -24.18
CA VAL A 214 -19.67 3.15 -24.68
C VAL A 214 -20.47 3.88 -23.63
N GLU A 215 -20.21 3.63 -22.34
CA GLU A 215 -20.85 4.30 -21.21
C GLU A 215 -19.89 4.33 -20.00
N THR A 216 -20.02 5.39 -19.19
CA THR A 216 -19.30 5.51 -17.91
C THR A 216 -20.30 5.72 -16.78
N ILE A 217 -20.29 4.84 -15.79
CA ILE A 217 -21.22 4.84 -14.67
C ILE A 217 -20.43 5.00 -13.37
N ALA A 218 -20.66 6.09 -12.65
CA ALA A 218 -20.15 6.29 -11.30
C ALA A 218 -21.21 5.89 -10.29
N TYR A 219 -20.82 5.30 -9.16
CA TYR A 219 -21.70 4.92 -8.06
C TYR A 219 -21.13 5.31 -6.70
N ASP A 220 -22.03 5.47 -5.71
CA ASP A 220 -21.69 5.86 -4.35
C ASP A 220 -20.89 4.74 -3.65
N PRO A 221 -19.73 5.05 -3.00
CA PRO A 221 -18.96 4.05 -2.24
C PRO A 221 -19.73 3.43 -1.06
N ALA A 222 -20.79 4.09 -0.57
CA ALA A 222 -21.65 3.60 0.49
C ALA A 222 -22.96 2.97 -0.03
N ALA A 223 -23.11 2.78 -1.35
CA ALA A 223 -24.28 2.17 -1.95
C ALA A 223 -24.56 0.78 -1.36
N ARG A 224 -25.84 0.52 -1.09
CA ARG A 224 -26.32 -0.79 -0.61
C ARG A 224 -27.06 -1.57 -1.70
N ASP A 225 -27.31 -0.95 -2.82
CA ASP A 225 -27.96 -1.49 -4.01
C ASP A 225 -27.34 -0.85 -5.25
N LEU A 226 -27.04 -1.64 -6.27
CA LEU A 226 -26.46 -1.22 -7.55
C LEU A 226 -27.29 -1.75 -8.73
N SER A 227 -28.57 -2.04 -8.49
CA SER A 227 -29.49 -2.59 -9.50
C SER A 227 -29.71 -1.64 -10.67
N VAL A 228 -29.80 -0.34 -10.40
CA VAL A 228 -29.97 0.71 -11.42
C VAL A 228 -28.73 0.79 -12.30
N GLU A 229 -27.55 0.81 -11.71
CA GLU A 229 -26.27 0.90 -12.40
C GLU A 229 -26.03 -0.32 -13.31
N ILE A 230 -26.32 -1.53 -12.81
CA ILE A 230 -26.22 -2.77 -13.60
C ILE A 230 -27.28 -2.80 -14.71
N SER A 231 -28.52 -2.37 -14.44
CA SER A 231 -29.57 -2.28 -15.47
C SER A 231 -29.19 -1.31 -16.59
N LYS A 232 -28.61 -0.15 -16.22
CA LYS A 232 -28.10 0.84 -17.18
C LYS A 232 -26.94 0.27 -17.99
N ALA A 233 -25.98 -0.40 -17.35
CA ALA A 233 -24.87 -1.05 -18.04
C ALA A 233 -25.36 -2.13 -19.02
N LYS A 234 -26.28 -3.00 -18.57
CA LYS A 234 -26.87 -4.06 -19.40
C LYS A 234 -27.62 -3.51 -20.62
N ALA A 235 -28.35 -2.40 -20.48
CA ALA A 235 -29.09 -1.78 -21.55
C ALA A 235 -28.21 -1.26 -22.70
N THR A 236 -26.92 -1.04 -22.48
CA THR A 236 -25.97 -0.65 -23.54
C THR A 236 -25.67 -1.77 -24.53
N GLY A 237 -25.90 -3.04 -24.15
CA GLY A 237 -25.50 -4.21 -24.93
C GLY A 237 -23.98 -4.41 -25.01
N ALA A 238 -23.20 -3.79 -24.16
CA ALA A 238 -21.75 -3.91 -24.17
C ALA A 238 -21.26 -5.33 -23.87
N ASP A 239 -20.17 -5.72 -24.53
CA ASP A 239 -19.54 -7.03 -24.38
C ASP A 239 -18.88 -7.21 -23.00
N ALA A 240 -18.33 -6.13 -22.44
CA ALA A 240 -17.50 -6.19 -21.24
C ALA A 240 -17.86 -5.12 -20.20
N LEU A 241 -17.52 -5.42 -18.95
CA LEU A 241 -17.47 -4.48 -17.84
C LEU A 241 -16.01 -4.20 -17.46
N LEU A 242 -15.61 -2.93 -17.50
CA LEU A 242 -14.38 -2.43 -16.89
C LEU A 242 -14.73 -1.90 -15.51
N MET A 243 -14.12 -2.46 -14.47
CA MET A 243 -14.55 -2.23 -13.09
C MET A 243 -13.45 -1.58 -12.25
N VAL A 244 -13.80 -0.50 -11.57
CA VAL A 244 -13.00 0.08 -10.48
C VAL A 244 -13.87 0.08 -9.24
N SER A 245 -13.72 -0.95 -8.43
CA SER A 245 -14.58 -1.27 -7.28
C SER A 245 -13.73 -1.70 -6.09
N ARG A 246 -14.37 -1.80 -4.92
CA ARG A 246 -13.83 -2.41 -3.71
C ARG A 246 -14.62 -3.66 -3.33
N LEU A 247 -14.33 -4.25 -2.17
CA LEU A 247 -14.91 -5.53 -1.75
C LEU A 247 -16.44 -5.55 -1.72
N ASN A 248 -17.05 -4.60 -1.02
CA ASN A 248 -18.51 -4.61 -0.81
C ASN A 248 -19.27 -4.37 -2.12
N ASP A 249 -18.81 -3.42 -2.91
CA ASP A 249 -19.41 -3.10 -4.20
C ASP A 249 -19.16 -4.23 -5.22
N ALA A 250 -18.00 -4.89 -5.24
CA ALA A 250 -17.77 -6.09 -6.07
C ALA A 250 -18.76 -7.21 -5.74
N ILE A 251 -19.06 -7.44 -4.47
CA ILE A 251 -20.07 -8.41 -4.02
C ILE A 251 -21.47 -8.02 -4.50
N LEU A 252 -21.85 -6.75 -4.31
CA LEU A 252 -23.15 -6.23 -4.76
C LEU A 252 -23.31 -6.35 -6.27
N LEU A 253 -22.31 -5.90 -7.03
CA LEU A 253 -22.28 -5.97 -8.50
C LEU A 253 -22.44 -7.39 -9.00
N THR A 254 -21.71 -8.36 -8.42
CA THR A 254 -21.82 -9.77 -8.81
C THR A 254 -23.22 -10.32 -8.54
N ARG A 255 -23.80 -10.02 -7.38
CA ARG A 255 -25.17 -10.43 -7.04
C ARG A 255 -26.21 -9.86 -7.99
N GLU A 256 -26.08 -8.59 -8.37
CA GLU A 256 -26.99 -7.96 -9.32
C GLU A 256 -26.83 -8.51 -10.74
N LEU A 257 -25.61 -8.81 -11.18
CA LEU A 257 -25.36 -9.48 -12.46
C LEU A 257 -26.09 -10.84 -12.53
N VAL A 258 -26.00 -11.64 -11.45
CA VAL A 258 -26.71 -12.93 -11.34
C VAL A 258 -28.22 -12.73 -11.33
N LYS A 259 -28.74 -11.83 -10.49
CA LYS A 259 -30.18 -11.52 -10.35
C LYS A 259 -30.78 -11.06 -11.68
N GLN A 260 -30.06 -10.22 -12.42
CA GLN A 260 -30.51 -9.72 -13.73
C GLN A 260 -30.18 -10.70 -14.87
N ARG A 261 -29.62 -11.89 -14.58
CA ARG A 261 -29.28 -12.92 -15.57
C ARG A 261 -28.41 -12.34 -16.72
N TRP A 262 -27.43 -11.56 -16.35
CA TRP A 262 -26.50 -10.96 -17.32
C TRP A 262 -25.06 -11.43 -17.05
N THR A 263 -24.51 -12.15 -18.01
CA THR A 263 -23.10 -12.53 -18.03
C THR A 263 -22.43 -11.81 -19.19
N PRO A 264 -21.72 -10.71 -18.98
CA PRO A 264 -20.90 -10.11 -20.02
C PRO A 264 -19.80 -11.08 -20.46
N MET A 265 -19.26 -10.91 -21.67
CA MET A 265 -18.12 -11.69 -22.16
C MET A 265 -16.91 -11.56 -21.22
N ALA A 266 -16.79 -10.39 -20.57
CA ALA A 266 -15.69 -10.05 -19.66
C ALA A 266 -16.14 -9.21 -18.46
N ILE A 267 -15.53 -9.48 -17.30
CA ILE A 267 -15.42 -8.55 -16.19
C ILE A 267 -13.93 -8.32 -15.98
N LEU A 268 -13.47 -7.10 -16.27
CA LEU A 268 -12.08 -6.68 -16.25
C LEU A 268 -11.91 -5.64 -15.12
N SER A 269 -11.50 -6.10 -13.95
CA SER A 269 -11.31 -5.22 -12.79
C SER A 269 -9.92 -4.58 -12.82
N MET A 270 -9.87 -3.28 -12.54
CA MET A 270 -8.64 -2.51 -12.35
C MET A 270 -8.59 -1.90 -10.93
N GLY A 271 -9.25 -2.54 -10.01
CA GLY A 271 -9.34 -2.17 -8.60
C GLY A 271 -9.44 -3.39 -7.69
N PRO A 272 -9.36 -3.22 -6.37
CA PRO A 272 -9.52 -4.30 -5.41
C PRO A 272 -10.96 -4.85 -5.39
N GLY A 273 -11.18 -5.89 -4.59
CA GLY A 273 -12.50 -6.47 -4.31
C GLY A 273 -12.71 -7.83 -4.96
N TRP A 274 -12.31 -8.03 -6.20
CA TRP A 274 -12.60 -9.24 -6.98
C TRP A 274 -11.65 -10.41 -6.69
N TYR A 275 -10.58 -10.20 -5.94
CA TYR A 275 -9.60 -11.21 -5.53
C TYR A 275 -9.50 -11.36 -4.00
N GLU A 276 -10.33 -10.65 -3.24
CA GLU A 276 -10.26 -10.71 -1.78
C GLU A 276 -10.96 -11.95 -1.24
N ASP A 277 -10.41 -12.55 -0.17
CA ASP A 277 -10.93 -13.78 0.41
C ASP A 277 -12.41 -13.69 0.79
N GLN A 278 -12.85 -12.54 1.30
CA GLN A 278 -14.24 -12.36 1.64
C GLN A 278 -15.15 -12.37 0.40
N TYR A 279 -14.70 -11.85 -0.75
CA TYR A 279 -15.40 -11.94 -2.02
C TYR A 279 -15.53 -13.42 -2.44
N LEU A 280 -14.41 -14.15 -2.41
CA LEU A 280 -14.37 -15.57 -2.78
C LEU A 280 -15.27 -16.41 -1.87
N LYS A 281 -15.18 -16.23 -0.55
CA LYS A 281 -15.97 -16.97 0.44
C LYS A 281 -17.45 -16.62 0.38
N THR A 282 -17.79 -15.36 0.16
CA THR A 282 -19.20 -14.89 0.13
C THR A 282 -19.94 -15.38 -1.11
N LEU A 283 -19.26 -15.48 -2.24
CA LEU A 283 -19.88 -15.77 -3.54
C LEU A 283 -19.62 -17.20 -4.01
N GLY A 284 -18.64 -17.90 -3.43
CA GLY A 284 -18.27 -19.25 -3.83
C GLY A 284 -17.99 -19.29 -5.34
N LYS A 285 -18.57 -20.26 -6.05
CA LYS A 285 -18.40 -20.40 -7.50
C LYS A 285 -18.85 -19.20 -8.33
N LEU A 286 -19.69 -18.31 -7.80
CA LEU A 286 -20.07 -17.09 -8.50
C LEU A 286 -18.91 -16.09 -8.62
N SER A 287 -17.88 -16.24 -7.79
CA SER A 287 -16.68 -15.42 -7.84
C SER A 287 -15.68 -15.82 -8.93
N ASP A 288 -15.86 -17.00 -9.54
CA ASP A 288 -14.93 -17.52 -10.54
C ASP A 288 -15.02 -16.77 -11.86
N GLY A 289 -13.87 -16.56 -12.48
CA GLY A 289 -13.74 -16.10 -13.86
C GLY A 289 -13.45 -14.61 -14.09
N PRO A 290 -13.92 -13.61 -13.29
CA PRO A 290 -13.47 -12.25 -13.46
C PRO A 290 -11.94 -12.14 -13.45
N LEU A 291 -11.40 -11.23 -14.29
CA LEU A 291 -9.98 -10.93 -14.35
C LEU A 291 -9.70 -9.62 -13.61
N SER A 292 -8.73 -9.63 -12.72
CA SER A 292 -8.25 -8.44 -12.01
C SER A 292 -6.88 -8.05 -12.52
N PHE A 293 -6.74 -6.83 -13.06
CA PHE A 293 -5.50 -6.24 -13.55
C PHE A 293 -5.05 -5.20 -12.53
N VAL A 294 -4.18 -5.61 -11.63
CA VAL A 294 -3.86 -4.85 -10.42
C VAL A 294 -2.38 -4.99 -10.05
N PRO A 295 -1.84 -4.09 -9.22
CA PRO A 295 -0.52 -4.33 -8.62
C PRO A 295 -0.54 -5.65 -7.84
N TRP A 296 0.43 -6.52 -8.12
CA TRP A 296 0.41 -7.87 -7.58
C TRP A 296 1.79 -8.33 -7.12
N TYR A 297 1.85 -9.47 -6.50
CA TYR A 297 3.10 -10.12 -6.13
C TYR A 297 3.52 -11.16 -7.16
N ASP A 298 4.82 -11.43 -7.21
CA ASP A 298 5.38 -12.49 -8.03
C ASP A 298 5.46 -13.79 -7.21
N PRO A 299 4.61 -14.79 -7.49
CA PRO A 299 4.57 -16.04 -6.73
C PRO A 299 5.85 -16.88 -6.86
N ASN A 300 6.71 -16.56 -7.83
CA ASN A 300 7.97 -17.27 -8.07
C ASN A 300 9.10 -16.78 -7.17
N LYS A 301 9.00 -15.56 -6.61
CA LYS A 301 10.03 -14.98 -5.74
C LYS A 301 10.13 -15.72 -4.40
N LYS A 302 11.36 -15.82 -3.88
CA LYS A 302 11.62 -16.43 -2.56
C LYS A 302 10.86 -15.74 -1.43
N MET A 303 10.85 -14.41 -1.44
CA MET A 303 10.18 -13.63 -0.39
C MET A 303 8.67 -13.79 -0.43
N SER A 304 8.07 -13.97 -1.62
CA SER A 304 6.64 -14.28 -1.75
C SER A 304 6.28 -15.59 -1.07
N LYS A 305 7.08 -16.63 -1.29
CA LYS A 305 6.89 -17.95 -0.63
C LYS A 305 7.05 -17.87 0.88
N GLN A 306 7.96 -17.03 1.38
CA GLN A 306 8.11 -16.80 2.83
C GLN A 306 6.88 -16.09 3.40
N LEU A 307 6.34 -15.09 2.68
CA LEU A 307 5.16 -14.34 3.09
C LEU A 307 3.90 -15.22 3.06
N GLU A 308 3.73 -16.05 2.02
CA GLU A 308 2.65 -17.04 1.92
C GLU A 308 2.70 -18.04 3.10
N ALA A 309 3.87 -18.59 3.41
CA ALA A 309 4.04 -19.52 4.52
C ALA A 309 3.73 -18.87 5.88
N ALA A 310 4.19 -17.64 6.09
CA ALA A 310 3.91 -16.89 7.31
C ALA A 310 2.42 -16.56 7.46
N LEU A 311 1.76 -16.16 6.38
CA LEU A 311 0.33 -15.88 6.35
C LEU A 311 -0.49 -17.16 6.58
N ALA A 312 -0.16 -18.26 5.92
CA ALA A 312 -0.85 -19.53 6.09
C ALA A 312 -0.77 -20.05 7.55
N LYS A 313 0.36 -19.79 8.22
CA LYS A 313 0.54 -20.13 9.64
C LYS A 313 -0.28 -19.23 10.57
N ALA A 314 -0.29 -17.92 10.30
CA ALA A 314 -0.97 -16.94 11.15
C ALA A 314 -2.48 -16.87 10.91
N SER A 315 -2.92 -17.12 9.67
CA SER A 315 -4.30 -16.99 9.20
C SER A 315 -4.65 -18.11 8.22
N PRO A 316 -4.88 -19.35 8.69
CA PRO A 316 -5.18 -20.48 7.81
C PRO A 316 -6.39 -20.23 6.89
N GLY A 317 -6.24 -20.55 5.60
CA GLY A 317 -7.27 -20.38 4.58
C GLY A 317 -7.45 -18.93 4.08
N VAL A 318 -6.47 -18.05 4.34
CA VAL A 318 -6.38 -16.72 3.75
C VAL A 318 -5.36 -16.75 2.61
N ASN A 319 -5.75 -16.25 1.43
CA ASN A 319 -4.84 -16.12 0.29
C ASN A 319 -3.99 -14.85 0.41
N LEU A 320 -2.71 -14.94 0.03
CA LEU A 320 -1.88 -13.76 -0.11
C LEU A 320 -2.45 -12.85 -1.21
N ASN A 321 -2.51 -11.54 -0.96
CA ASN A 321 -3.01 -10.57 -1.92
C ASN A 321 -2.27 -9.22 -1.78
N THR A 322 -2.61 -8.26 -2.62
CA THR A 322 -2.05 -6.92 -2.67
C THR A 322 -1.99 -6.23 -1.30
N ASN A 323 -3.03 -6.38 -0.48
CA ASN A 323 -3.16 -5.69 0.81
C ASN A 323 -2.08 -6.15 1.81
N HIS A 324 -1.85 -7.45 1.87
CA HIS A 324 -0.79 -8.04 2.70
C HIS A 324 0.59 -7.61 2.21
N VAL A 325 0.82 -7.75 0.89
CA VAL A 325 2.12 -7.57 0.25
C VAL A 325 2.63 -6.14 0.39
N TYR A 326 1.86 -5.17 -0.07
CA TYR A 326 2.32 -3.78 -0.05
C TYR A 326 2.39 -3.18 1.35
N THR A 327 1.59 -3.69 2.30
CA THR A 327 1.71 -3.30 3.70
C THR A 327 2.97 -3.90 4.33
N PHE A 328 3.28 -5.17 4.05
CA PHE A 328 4.56 -5.77 4.44
C PHE A 328 5.75 -5.02 3.83
N GLU A 329 5.73 -4.72 2.53
CA GLU A 329 6.80 -3.99 1.86
C GLU A 329 7.01 -2.58 2.43
N ALA A 330 5.94 -1.88 2.86
CA ALA A 330 6.08 -0.59 3.52
C ALA A 330 6.84 -0.71 4.84
N LEU A 331 6.64 -1.78 5.61
CA LEU A 331 7.41 -2.07 6.82
C LEU A 331 8.83 -2.54 6.52
N LEU A 332 9.04 -3.29 5.43
CA LEU A 332 10.37 -3.66 4.93
C LEU A 332 11.20 -2.41 4.60
N ILE A 333 10.60 -1.44 3.90
CA ILE A 333 11.22 -0.15 3.59
C ILE A 333 11.55 0.60 4.90
N ALA A 334 10.64 0.66 5.86
CA ALA A 334 10.85 1.33 7.13
C ALA A 334 12.03 0.71 7.92
N ALA A 335 12.10 -0.62 8.00
CA ALA A 335 13.17 -1.33 8.70
C ALA A 335 14.53 -1.19 8.00
N ASP A 336 14.56 -1.28 6.66
CA ASP A 336 15.75 -1.06 5.85
C ASP A 336 16.26 0.38 5.97
N ALA A 337 15.38 1.36 5.85
CA ALA A 337 15.72 2.77 6.01
C ALA A 337 16.28 3.04 7.42
N TYR A 338 15.67 2.49 8.46
CA TYR A 338 16.15 2.63 9.83
C TYR A 338 17.55 1.99 10.01
N LYS A 339 17.78 0.81 9.45
CA LYS A 339 19.11 0.16 9.47
C LYS A 339 20.17 1.04 8.81
N ARG A 340 19.86 1.65 7.66
CA ARG A 340 20.79 2.51 6.92
C ARG A 340 21.00 3.87 7.59
N ALA A 341 19.95 4.47 8.12
CA ALA A 341 20.03 5.75 8.82
C ALA A 341 20.82 5.64 10.13
N GLY A 342 20.75 4.50 10.83
CA GLY A 342 21.34 4.32 12.16
C GLY A 342 20.80 5.32 13.20
N SER A 343 19.66 5.96 12.93
CA SER A 343 19.07 7.04 13.70
C SER A 343 17.55 7.02 13.57
N THR A 344 16.86 7.51 14.60
CA THR A 344 15.41 7.74 14.60
C THR A 344 15.05 9.19 14.26
N ASP A 345 16.05 10.04 13.92
CA ASP A 345 15.80 11.40 13.45
C ASP A 345 14.94 11.37 12.17
N PRO A 346 13.82 12.11 12.11
CA PRO A 346 12.91 12.03 10.97
C PRO A 346 13.52 12.45 9.64
N LYS A 347 14.47 13.41 9.63
CA LYS A 347 15.14 13.85 8.41
C LYS A 347 16.11 12.78 7.90
N ALA A 348 16.88 12.17 8.81
CA ALA A 348 17.76 11.06 8.48
C ALA A 348 16.97 9.85 7.98
N LEU A 349 15.83 9.55 8.58
CA LEU A 349 14.91 8.50 8.12
C LEU A 349 14.33 8.82 6.74
N ALA A 350 13.86 10.05 6.50
CA ALA A 350 13.30 10.45 5.21
C ALA A 350 14.35 10.33 4.09
N GLU A 351 15.61 10.73 4.34
CA GLU A 351 16.70 10.58 3.38
C GLU A 351 17.03 9.10 3.15
N ALA A 352 17.03 8.29 4.20
CA ALA A 352 17.20 6.85 4.05
C ALA A 352 16.06 6.19 3.26
N VAL A 353 14.80 6.59 3.45
CA VAL A 353 13.68 6.13 2.61
C VAL A 353 13.86 6.57 1.16
N ARG A 354 14.24 7.81 0.92
CA ARG A 354 14.45 8.36 -0.43
C ARG A 354 15.48 7.58 -1.23
N THR A 355 16.55 7.13 -0.57
CA THR A 355 17.65 6.37 -1.17
C THR A 355 17.44 4.84 -1.10
N THR A 356 16.21 4.38 -0.89
CA THR A 356 15.86 2.94 -0.90
C THR A 356 16.25 2.28 -2.22
N ASN A 357 16.89 1.11 -2.12
CA ASN A 357 17.26 0.26 -3.25
C ASN A 357 17.17 -1.23 -2.84
N ILE A 358 15.95 -1.71 -2.64
CA ILE A 358 15.68 -3.10 -2.24
C ILE A 358 15.45 -3.92 -3.51
N LYS A 359 16.31 -4.93 -3.73
CA LYS A 359 16.21 -5.84 -4.89
C LYS A 359 15.35 -7.05 -4.59
N ASP A 360 15.47 -7.59 -3.38
CA ASP A 360 14.64 -8.70 -2.92
C ASP A 360 13.33 -8.12 -2.36
N ASN A 361 12.29 -8.17 -3.17
CA ASN A 361 10.94 -7.69 -2.85
C ASN A 361 9.89 -8.76 -3.20
N VAL A 362 8.65 -8.52 -2.84
CA VAL A 362 7.51 -9.42 -3.06
C VAL A 362 6.74 -9.05 -4.33
N SER A 363 6.49 -7.75 -4.53
CA SER A 363 5.72 -7.24 -5.67
C SER A 363 6.40 -7.54 -7.01
N ILE A 364 5.58 -7.66 -8.09
CA ILE A 364 6.09 -7.80 -9.46
C ILE A 364 6.90 -6.55 -9.81
N GLY A 365 8.07 -6.76 -10.42
CA GLY A 365 8.99 -5.71 -10.79
C GLY A 365 10.42 -5.94 -10.27
N PRO A 366 11.38 -5.09 -10.67
CA PRO A 366 12.81 -5.31 -10.43
C PRO A 366 13.28 -4.94 -9.02
N GLY A 367 12.38 -4.41 -8.16
CA GLY A 367 12.72 -3.99 -6.81
C GLY A 367 11.99 -2.71 -6.38
N ILE A 368 12.39 -2.18 -5.22
CA ILE A 368 11.81 -0.97 -4.64
C ILE A 368 12.84 0.15 -4.71
N GLN A 369 12.50 1.20 -5.45
CA GLN A 369 13.26 2.45 -5.58
C GLN A 369 12.28 3.61 -5.69
N PHE A 370 12.67 4.77 -5.16
CA PHE A 370 11.86 5.99 -5.28
C PHE A 370 12.48 6.97 -6.26
N ASP A 371 11.63 7.60 -7.06
CA ASP A 371 12.00 8.74 -7.90
C ASP A 371 12.14 10.04 -7.07
N ALA A 372 12.45 11.15 -7.73
CA ALA A 372 12.57 12.45 -7.09
C ALA A 372 11.28 12.94 -6.38
N LYS A 373 10.11 12.40 -6.75
CA LYS A 373 8.81 12.71 -6.15
C LYS A 373 8.47 11.79 -4.98
N GLY A 374 9.34 10.82 -4.63
CA GLY A 374 9.05 9.79 -3.64
C GLY A 374 8.09 8.71 -4.14
N GLN A 375 7.99 8.52 -5.46
CA GLN A 375 7.17 7.49 -6.09
C GLN A 375 8.03 6.28 -6.47
N ASN A 376 7.61 5.05 -6.08
CA ASN A 376 8.16 3.85 -6.68
C ASN A 376 7.55 3.67 -8.07
N ASP A 377 8.33 3.93 -9.11
CA ASP A 377 7.94 3.81 -10.51
C ASP A 377 8.32 2.47 -11.16
N LYS A 378 8.90 1.53 -10.37
CA LYS A 378 9.37 0.22 -10.83
C LYS A 378 8.33 -0.89 -10.70
N ILE A 379 7.20 -0.63 -10.05
CA ILE A 379 6.14 -1.61 -9.85
C ILE A 379 5.48 -1.92 -11.20
N VAL A 380 5.29 -3.21 -11.43
CA VAL A 380 4.56 -3.75 -12.59
C VAL A 380 3.28 -4.41 -12.10
N GLY A 381 2.19 -4.25 -12.84
CA GLY A 381 0.91 -4.91 -12.57
C GLY A 381 0.93 -6.40 -12.88
N GLY A 382 -0.17 -7.06 -12.58
CA GLY A 382 -0.42 -8.44 -12.98
C GLY A 382 -1.91 -8.68 -13.24
N ALA A 383 -2.21 -9.69 -14.05
CA ALA A 383 -3.56 -10.20 -14.26
C ALA A 383 -3.80 -11.41 -13.36
N ILE A 384 -4.85 -11.34 -12.58
CA ILE A 384 -5.22 -12.35 -11.59
C ILE A 384 -6.60 -12.91 -11.94
N GLN A 385 -6.76 -14.21 -11.86
CA GLN A 385 -8.05 -14.88 -12.04
C GLN A 385 -8.35 -15.82 -10.88
N ASN A 386 -9.54 -15.71 -10.30
CA ASN A 386 -10.04 -16.69 -9.35
C ASN A 386 -10.59 -17.90 -10.10
N ARG A 387 -10.17 -19.11 -9.67
CA ARG A 387 -10.70 -20.39 -10.14
C ARG A 387 -10.78 -21.39 -9.01
N GLY A 388 -12.03 -21.75 -8.63
CA GLY A 388 -12.27 -22.69 -7.53
C GLY A 388 -11.70 -22.21 -6.19
N GLY A 389 -11.78 -20.91 -5.91
CA GLY A 389 -11.25 -20.29 -4.68
C GLY A 389 -9.74 -20.12 -4.63
N LYS A 390 -9.02 -20.38 -5.75
CA LYS A 390 -7.58 -20.15 -5.87
C LYS A 390 -7.31 -18.96 -6.77
N LEU A 391 -6.43 -18.07 -6.32
CA LEU A 391 -5.96 -16.93 -7.08
C LEU A 391 -4.77 -17.34 -7.95
N LEU A 392 -4.93 -17.23 -9.26
CA LEU A 392 -3.88 -17.55 -10.22
C LEU A 392 -3.39 -16.27 -10.88
N THR A 393 -2.09 -16.06 -10.90
CA THR A 393 -1.46 -15.03 -11.73
C THR A 393 -1.41 -15.57 -13.16
N VAL A 394 -2.03 -14.86 -14.12
CA VAL A 394 -2.17 -15.31 -15.51
C VAL A 394 -1.41 -14.41 -16.50
N ALA A 395 -1.01 -13.21 -16.08
CA ALA A 395 -0.08 -12.31 -16.76
C ALA A 395 0.65 -11.43 -15.71
N PRO A 396 1.83 -10.85 -16.02
CA PRO A 396 2.63 -11.11 -17.21
C PRO A 396 3.20 -12.55 -17.21
N LYS A 397 3.61 -13.04 -18.35
CA LYS A 397 4.10 -14.42 -18.55
C LYS A 397 5.20 -14.83 -17.56
N GLU A 398 6.07 -13.90 -17.20
CA GLU A 398 7.22 -14.15 -16.31
C GLU A 398 6.78 -14.44 -14.86
N ALA A 399 5.65 -13.88 -14.43
CA ALA A 399 5.08 -14.08 -13.08
C ALA A 399 3.92 -15.10 -13.08
N ALA A 400 3.48 -15.57 -14.27
CA ALA A 400 2.31 -16.43 -14.37
C ALA A 400 2.53 -17.80 -13.73
N ASN A 401 1.53 -18.26 -12.96
CA ASN A 401 1.41 -19.61 -12.40
C ASN A 401 0.14 -20.34 -12.88
N GLY A 402 -0.61 -19.75 -13.82
CA GLY A 402 -1.77 -20.31 -14.47
C GLY A 402 -2.02 -19.72 -15.86
N LYS A 403 -2.97 -20.33 -16.60
CA LYS A 403 -3.43 -19.80 -17.88
C LYS A 403 -4.81 -19.16 -17.70
N PRO A 404 -5.15 -18.05 -18.37
CA PRO A 404 -6.47 -17.45 -18.25
C PRO A 404 -7.56 -18.37 -18.83
N GLU A 405 -8.71 -18.45 -18.17
CA GLU A 405 -9.93 -18.98 -18.72
C GLU A 405 -10.79 -17.84 -19.28
N TRP A 406 -11.00 -17.85 -20.59
CA TRP A 406 -11.63 -16.77 -21.32
C TRP A 406 -12.40 -17.27 -22.55
N PRO A 407 -13.55 -16.74 -22.97
CA PRO A 407 -14.33 -15.70 -22.28
C PRO A 407 -15.01 -16.21 -21.00
N LEU A 408 -15.60 -15.26 -20.22
CA LEU A 408 -16.25 -15.54 -18.96
C LEU A 408 -17.40 -16.53 -19.12
N LYS A 409 -17.37 -17.61 -18.34
CA LYS A 409 -18.45 -18.63 -18.37
C LYS A 409 -19.74 -18.07 -17.74
N PRO A 410 -20.93 -18.43 -18.27
CA PRO A 410 -22.19 -18.16 -17.60
C PRO A 410 -22.20 -18.66 -16.16
N TYR A 411 -22.92 -17.98 -15.27
CA TYR A 411 -22.91 -18.26 -13.83
C TYR A 411 -23.36 -19.69 -13.49
N ASP A 412 -24.29 -20.26 -14.26
CA ASP A 412 -24.78 -21.64 -14.11
C ASP A 412 -23.78 -22.72 -14.56
N LYS A 413 -22.73 -22.31 -15.32
CA LYS A 413 -21.67 -23.19 -15.83
C LYS A 413 -20.34 -23.03 -15.10
N ARG A 414 -20.30 -22.25 -14.01
CA ARG A 414 -19.11 -22.10 -13.15
C ARG A 414 -19.04 -23.26 -12.17
N THR A 415 -17.89 -23.87 -12.07
CA THR A 415 -17.66 -25.11 -11.27
C THR A 415 -17.02 -24.81 -9.93
#